data_534cbc7cd8859295b05966e5ec43192a
#
_entry.id   534cbc7cd8859295b05966e5ec43192a
#
_cell.length_a   1.000
_cell.length_b   1.000
_cell.length_c   1.000
_cell.angle_alpha   90.00
_cell.angle_beta   90.00
_cell.angle_gamma   90.00
#
_symmetry.space_group_name_H-M   'P 1'
#
loop_
_entity.id
_entity.type
_entity.pdbx_description
1 polymer ?
#
loop_
_entity_poly.entity_id
_entity_poly.type
_entity_poly.pdbx_seq_one_letter_code
_entity_poly.pdbx_strand_id
1 'polypeptide(L)'
;FSGGYVNGITYYAAYGSNLNKQQMHSRCPMAKPFGMAVLNGWQLVFRGVADIMPNPRAKVYLGIYSITPACEIALDYYESYPDLYVKKYIQIQLESSQVISMFYVMKPGFGFGKPSHKYLRTIREGYKNWKLPEQPMLESMQHARAHDSGDGYTSRYWNTDA
;
A
#
# COMPACT_ATOMS: atom_id res chain seq x y z
N PHE A 1 16.64 -10.14 -12.10
CA PHE A 1 15.51 -10.85 -11.51
C PHE A 1 14.22 -10.10 -11.80
N SER A 2 13.29 -10.71 -12.47
CA SER A 2 12.09 -10.06 -13.00
C SER A 2 10.88 -10.11 -12.06
N GLY A 3 11.10 -9.97 -10.75
CA GLY A 3 10.01 -9.84 -9.80
C GLY A 3 9.17 -11.07 -9.53
N GLY A 4 9.68 -12.23 -9.84
CA GLY A 4 9.18 -13.47 -9.27
C GLY A 4 7.83 -13.98 -9.76
N TYR A 5 7.61 -13.94 -11.06
CA TYR A 5 6.51 -14.73 -11.62
C TYR A 5 6.88 -16.19 -11.55
N VAL A 6 6.25 -16.93 -10.65
CA VAL A 6 6.32 -18.37 -10.61
C VAL A 6 4.94 -18.89 -11.05
N ASN A 7 4.88 -19.64 -12.16
CA ASN A 7 3.62 -20.13 -12.74
C ASN A 7 2.62 -19.02 -13.09
N GLY A 8 3.11 -17.85 -13.53
CA GLY A 8 2.26 -16.72 -13.87
C GLY A 8 1.67 -15.96 -12.67
N ILE A 9 2.15 -16.24 -11.46
CA ILE A 9 1.67 -15.63 -10.22
C ILE A 9 2.79 -14.79 -9.62
N THR A 10 2.42 -13.58 -9.22
CA THR A 10 3.29 -12.69 -8.45
C THR A 10 2.61 -12.36 -7.13
N TYR A 11 3.39 -11.99 -6.13
CA TYR A 11 2.85 -11.50 -4.86
C TYR A 11 2.91 -10.00 -4.82
N TYR A 12 1.88 -9.40 -4.28
CA TYR A 12 1.73 -7.96 -4.14
C TYR A 12 1.45 -7.62 -2.67
N ALA A 13 2.24 -6.73 -2.10
CA ALA A 13 2.10 -6.28 -0.73
C ALA A 13 1.37 -4.95 -0.70
N ALA A 14 0.16 -4.96 -0.17
CA ALA A 14 -0.65 -3.76 0.00
C ALA A 14 -0.46 -3.21 1.41
N TYR A 15 -0.34 -1.88 1.52
CA TYR A 15 -0.27 -1.19 2.80
C TYR A 15 -1.21 0.02 2.88
N GLY A 16 -1.84 0.39 1.78
CA GLY A 16 -2.75 1.53 1.66
C GLY A 16 -4.16 1.11 1.28
N SER A 17 -4.76 1.80 0.31
CA SER A 17 -6.16 1.57 -0.08
C SER A 17 -6.42 0.15 -0.59
N ASN A 18 -5.43 -0.52 -1.16
CA ASN A 18 -5.58 -1.88 -1.66
C ASN A 18 -5.60 -2.94 -0.55
N LEU A 19 -5.35 -2.57 0.70
CA LEU A 19 -5.70 -3.42 1.85
C LEU A 19 -7.21 -3.66 1.88
N ASN A 20 -8.00 -2.71 1.45
CA ASN A 20 -9.44 -2.89 1.35
C ASN A 20 -9.74 -3.93 0.28
N LYS A 21 -10.23 -5.10 0.72
CA LYS A 21 -10.42 -6.24 -0.18
C LYS A 21 -11.47 -5.96 -1.25
N GLN A 22 -12.48 -5.16 -0.93
CA GLN A 22 -13.50 -4.77 -1.91
C GLN A 22 -12.90 -3.87 -2.99
N GLN A 23 -12.08 -2.90 -2.60
CA GLN A 23 -11.37 -2.04 -3.55
C GLN A 23 -10.44 -2.85 -4.45
N MET A 24 -9.66 -3.75 -3.84
CA MET A 24 -8.75 -4.59 -4.61
C MET A 24 -9.50 -5.50 -5.58
N HIS A 25 -10.63 -6.06 -5.16
CA HIS A 25 -11.45 -6.89 -6.03
C HIS A 25 -12.00 -6.11 -7.23
N SER A 26 -12.37 -4.85 -7.03
CA SER A 26 -12.84 -3.99 -8.12
C SER A 26 -11.75 -3.73 -9.15
N ARG A 27 -10.50 -3.53 -8.69
CA ARG A 27 -9.38 -3.26 -9.59
C ARG A 27 -8.89 -4.53 -10.28
N CYS A 28 -8.90 -5.62 -9.54
CA CYS A 28 -8.35 -6.89 -10.00
C CYS A 28 -9.13 -8.06 -9.41
N PRO A 29 -10.20 -8.51 -10.09
CA PRO A 29 -11.02 -9.61 -9.58
C PRO A 29 -10.26 -10.92 -9.39
N MET A 30 -9.14 -11.10 -10.10
CA MET A 30 -8.34 -12.34 -10.02
C MET A 30 -7.33 -12.32 -8.86
N ALA A 31 -7.17 -11.22 -8.16
CA ALA A 31 -6.30 -11.15 -7.00
C ALA A 31 -6.91 -11.98 -5.85
N LYS A 32 -6.04 -12.70 -5.15
CA LYS A 32 -6.47 -13.55 -4.03
C LYS A 32 -5.70 -13.16 -2.77
N PRO A 33 -6.39 -12.86 -1.65
CA PRO A 33 -5.70 -12.66 -0.39
C PRO A 33 -4.92 -13.91 0.00
N PHE A 34 -3.66 -13.73 0.35
CA PHE A 34 -2.76 -14.83 0.69
C PHE A 34 -2.45 -14.89 2.19
N GLY A 35 -2.16 -13.74 2.79
CA GLY A 35 -1.88 -13.66 4.22
C GLY A 35 -1.38 -12.28 4.61
N MET A 36 -1.35 -12.00 5.91
CA MET A 36 -0.77 -10.76 6.41
C MET A 36 0.71 -10.95 6.68
N ALA A 37 1.48 -9.87 6.59
CA ALA A 37 2.89 -9.87 6.87
C ALA A 37 3.29 -8.57 7.57
N VAL A 38 4.50 -8.55 8.12
CA VAL A 38 5.08 -7.38 8.76
C VAL A 38 6.37 -7.02 8.06
N LEU A 39 6.50 -5.77 7.65
CA LEU A 39 7.71 -5.24 7.03
C LEU A 39 8.45 -4.39 8.05
N ASN A 40 9.51 -4.95 8.64
CA ASN A 40 10.33 -4.25 9.62
C ASN A 40 11.27 -3.26 8.92
N GLY A 41 11.56 -2.14 9.60
CA GLY A 41 12.49 -1.15 9.09
C GLY A 41 11.83 -0.14 8.14
N TRP A 42 10.52 -0.10 8.09
CA TRP A 42 9.75 0.84 7.30
C TRP A 42 8.63 1.45 8.13
N GLN A 43 8.22 2.64 7.75
CA GLN A 43 7.18 3.40 8.44
C GLN A 43 6.11 3.84 7.44
N LEU A 44 4.86 3.64 7.80
CA LEU A 44 3.72 4.18 7.05
C LEU A 44 3.67 5.69 7.25
N VAL A 45 3.55 6.42 6.15
CA VAL A 45 3.36 7.87 6.16
C VAL A 45 2.24 8.23 5.19
N PHE A 46 1.68 9.42 5.38
CA PHE A 46 0.72 9.98 4.43
C PHE A 46 1.31 11.21 3.76
N ARG A 47 1.24 11.22 2.44
CA ARG A 47 1.62 12.35 1.59
C ARG A 47 0.44 12.75 0.73
N GLY A 48 -0.72 12.92 1.39
CA GLY A 48 -2.01 13.01 0.73
C GLY A 48 -2.61 11.63 0.45
N VAL A 49 -1.79 10.69 0.07
CA VAL A 49 -2.08 9.25 -0.04
C VAL A 49 -0.97 8.48 0.68
N ALA A 50 -1.16 7.19 0.87
CA ALA A 50 -0.22 6.38 1.64
C ALA A 50 1.10 6.17 0.90
N ASP A 51 2.17 6.19 1.67
CA ASP A 51 3.52 5.87 1.24
C ASP A 51 4.23 5.18 2.40
N ILE A 52 5.37 4.60 2.16
CA ILE A 52 6.22 4.08 3.22
C ILE A 52 7.64 4.60 3.03
N MET A 53 8.33 4.80 4.14
CA MET A 53 9.71 5.29 4.13
C MET A 53 10.56 4.47 5.08
N PRO A 54 11.87 4.37 4.84
CA PRO A 54 12.75 3.66 5.77
C PRO A 54 12.74 4.29 7.16
N ASN A 55 12.60 3.45 8.18
CA ASN A 55 12.77 3.82 9.58
C ASN A 55 13.11 2.56 10.36
N PRO A 56 14.35 2.44 10.88
CA PRO A 56 14.80 1.20 11.55
C PRO A 56 14.02 0.85 12.81
N ARG A 57 13.28 1.80 13.38
CA ARG A 57 12.49 1.59 14.60
C ARG A 57 11.01 1.32 14.34
N ALA A 58 10.60 1.29 13.07
CA ALA A 58 9.21 1.15 12.71
C ALA A 58 8.94 -0.15 11.98
N LYS A 59 7.66 -0.44 11.81
CA LYS A 59 7.20 -1.57 10.99
C LYS A 59 5.89 -1.19 10.31
N VAL A 60 5.63 -1.82 9.18
CA VAL A 60 4.41 -1.64 8.40
C VAL A 60 3.70 -2.99 8.31
N TYR A 61 2.40 -2.99 8.55
CA TYR A 61 1.57 -4.16 8.34
C TYR A 61 1.12 -4.24 6.89
N LEU A 62 1.20 -5.42 6.32
CA LEU A 62 0.93 -5.67 4.90
C LEU A 62 -0.16 -6.72 4.73
N GLY A 63 -0.97 -6.53 3.70
CA GLY A 63 -1.80 -7.60 3.17
C GLY A 63 -1.19 -8.11 1.88
N ILE A 64 -0.92 -9.40 1.82
CA ILE A 64 -0.28 -10.03 0.67
C ILE A 64 -1.34 -10.66 -0.21
N TYR A 65 -1.35 -10.27 -1.47
CA TYR A 65 -2.20 -10.88 -2.50
C TYR A 65 -1.34 -11.69 -3.46
N SER A 66 -1.88 -12.79 -3.95
CA SER A 66 -1.37 -13.38 -5.18
C SER A 66 -2.09 -12.73 -6.36
N ILE A 67 -1.36 -12.31 -7.37
CA ILE A 67 -1.89 -11.59 -8.51
C ILE A 67 -1.39 -12.21 -9.82
N THR A 68 -2.12 -11.93 -10.89
CA THR A 68 -1.77 -12.34 -12.26
C THR A 68 -1.08 -11.18 -12.99
N PRO A 69 -0.47 -11.43 -14.17
CA PRO A 69 0.07 -10.33 -14.99
C PRO A 69 -0.98 -9.27 -15.35
N ALA A 70 -2.21 -9.68 -15.60
CA ALA A 70 -3.30 -8.74 -15.90
C ALA A 70 -3.62 -7.86 -14.68
N CYS A 71 -3.55 -8.43 -13.48
CA CYS A 71 -3.70 -7.67 -12.23
C CYS A 71 -2.59 -6.64 -12.07
N GLU A 72 -1.37 -6.99 -12.38
CA GLU A 72 -0.25 -6.05 -12.25
C GLU A 72 -0.42 -4.87 -13.19
N ILE A 73 -0.89 -5.09 -14.41
CA ILE A 73 -1.18 -4.00 -15.36
C ILE A 73 -2.25 -3.07 -14.79
N ALA A 74 -3.31 -3.62 -14.20
CA ALA A 74 -4.37 -2.82 -13.60
C ALA A 74 -3.86 -2.01 -12.40
N LEU A 75 -3.01 -2.60 -11.57
CA LEU A 75 -2.39 -1.92 -10.44
C LEU A 75 -1.45 -0.81 -10.90
N ASP A 76 -0.64 -1.06 -11.91
CA ASP A 76 0.26 -0.06 -12.49
C ASP A 76 -0.53 1.17 -12.93
N TYR A 77 -1.67 0.95 -13.58
CA TYR A 77 -2.53 2.04 -14.01
C TYR A 77 -3.09 2.80 -12.81
N TYR A 78 -3.62 2.09 -11.81
CA TYR A 78 -4.18 2.70 -10.60
C TYR A 78 -3.14 3.53 -9.85
N GLU A 79 -1.91 3.02 -9.73
CA GLU A 79 -0.83 3.68 -9.00
C GLU A 79 -0.10 4.74 -9.83
N SER A 80 -0.51 4.96 -11.08
CA SER A 80 0.20 5.85 -12.01
C SER A 80 1.70 5.50 -12.09
N TYR A 81 1.98 4.22 -12.20
CA TYR A 81 3.34 3.72 -12.34
C TYR A 81 3.84 4.00 -13.77
N PRO A 82 5.06 4.48 -14.00
CA PRO A 82 6.10 4.79 -13.00
C PRO A 82 6.16 6.27 -12.59
N ASP A 83 5.14 7.06 -12.91
CA ASP A 83 5.22 8.52 -12.77
C ASP A 83 5.00 8.98 -11.31
N LEU A 84 4.05 8.40 -10.61
CA LEU A 84 3.75 8.74 -9.22
C LEU A 84 4.36 7.75 -8.24
N TYR A 85 4.13 6.47 -8.46
CA TYR A 85 4.70 5.38 -7.68
C TYR A 85 5.69 4.58 -8.51
N VAL A 86 6.69 4.04 -7.86
CA VAL A 86 7.65 3.09 -8.46
C VAL A 86 7.53 1.76 -7.74
N LYS A 87 7.97 0.68 -8.40
CA LYS A 87 7.93 -0.66 -7.85
C LYS A 87 9.22 -1.00 -7.13
N LYS A 88 9.07 -1.70 -6.02
CA LYS A 88 10.17 -2.36 -5.32
C LYS A 88 9.80 -3.81 -5.07
N TYR A 89 10.80 -4.63 -4.83
CA TYR A 89 10.64 -6.04 -4.53
C TYR A 89 11.33 -6.35 -3.22
N ILE A 90 10.71 -7.18 -2.39
CA ILE A 90 11.26 -7.53 -1.10
C ILE A 90 10.90 -8.99 -0.77
N GLN A 91 11.80 -9.66 -0.07
CA GLN A 91 11.55 -10.98 0.46
C GLN A 91 10.75 -10.84 1.75
N ILE A 92 9.62 -11.53 1.83
CA ILE A 92 8.69 -11.46 2.95
C ILE A 92 8.48 -12.86 3.52
N GLN A 93 8.52 -12.94 4.84
CA GLN A 93 8.23 -14.18 5.56
C GLN A 93 6.73 -14.29 5.78
N LEU A 94 6.13 -15.40 5.29
CA LEU A 94 4.75 -15.76 5.48
C LEU A 94 4.68 -17.14 6.13
N GLU A 95 4.25 -17.22 7.37
CA GLU A 95 4.16 -18.47 8.12
C GLU A 95 5.37 -19.39 7.89
N SER A 96 5.22 -20.40 7.05
CA SER A 96 6.28 -21.38 6.76
C SER A 96 7.02 -21.13 5.45
N SER A 97 6.71 -20.06 4.72
CA SER A 97 7.33 -19.79 3.41
C SER A 97 7.88 -18.38 3.32
N GLN A 98 8.87 -18.22 2.45
CA GLN A 98 9.35 -16.91 2.06
C GLN A 98 8.95 -16.66 0.62
N VAL A 99 8.41 -15.47 0.35
CA VAL A 99 8.02 -15.08 -0.99
C VAL A 99 8.67 -13.74 -1.33
N ILE A 100 8.91 -13.51 -2.61
CA ILE A 100 9.31 -12.20 -3.09
C ILE A 100 8.05 -11.48 -3.51
N SER A 101 7.81 -10.32 -2.92
CA SER A 101 6.60 -9.53 -3.18
C SER A 101 6.95 -8.18 -3.77
N MET A 102 6.18 -7.75 -4.74
CA MET A 102 6.26 -6.37 -5.21
C MET A 102 5.45 -5.45 -4.31
N PHE A 103 5.85 -4.20 -4.25
CA PHE A 103 5.08 -3.14 -3.62
C PHE A 103 5.41 -1.81 -4.28
N TYR A 104 4.54 -0.82 -4.07
CA TYR A 104 4.73 0.49 -4.65
C TYR A 104 5.19 1.48 -3.58
N VAL A 105 6.09 2.37 -3.94
CA VAL A 105 6.46 3.53 -3.11
C VAL A 105 6.40 4.78 -3.96
N MET A 106 6.04 5.90 -3.34
CA MET A 106 5.96 7.17 -4.06
C MET A 106 7.35 7.64 -4.49
N LYS A 107 7.40 8.27 -5.66
CA LYS A 107 8.61 8.98 -6.07
C LYS A 107 8.89 10.12 -5.09
N PRO A 108 10.17 10.46 -4.90
CA PRO A 108 10.54 11.62 -4.08
C PRO A 108 9.91 12.91 -4.61
N GLY A 109 9.66 13.87 -3.73
CA GLY A 109 9.17 15.20 -4.09
C GLY A 109 7.86 15.59 -3.42
N PHE A 110 7.18 14.66 -2.75
CA PHE A 110 5.95 14.97 -2.03
C PHE A 110 6.22 15.09 -0.54
N GLY A 111 5.71 16.16 0.06
CA GLY A 111 5.75 16.35 1.50
C GLY A 111 4.65 15.55 2.21
N PHE A 112 4.67 15.59 3.54
CA PHE A 112 3.61 15.00 4.33
C PHE A 112 2.31 15.77 4.13
N GLY A 113 1.21 15.05 4.08
CA GLY A 113 -0.10 15.63 3.91
C GLY A 113 -1.18 14.69 4.40
N LYS A 114 -2.19 15.24 5.06
CA LYS A 114 -3.29 14.43 5.59
C LYS A 114 -4.08 13.79 4.44
N PRO A 115 -4.51 12.53 4.61
CA PRO A 115 -5.36 11.88 3.63
C PRO A 115 -6.78 12.45 3.69
N SER A 116 -7.53 12.31 2.59
CA SER A 116 -8.96 12.64 2.60
C SER A 116 -9.73 11.67 3.53
N HIS A 117 -10.90 12.09 3.98
CA HIS A 117 -11.74 11.24 4.82
C HIS A 117 -12.13 9.95 4.10
N LYS A 118 -12.45 10.05 2.81
CA LYS A 118 -12.81 8.89 1.98
C LYS A 118 -11.66 7.90 1.91
N TYR A 119 -10.45 8.38 1.67
CA TYR A 119 -9.26 7.53 1.58
C TYR A 119 -8.98 6.84 2.92
N LEU A 120 -9.03 7.61 4.01
CA LEU A 120 -8.78 7.08 5.34
C LEU A 120 -9.80 6.01 5.74
N ARG A 121 -11.09 6.25 5.45
CA ARG A 121 -12.14 5.25 5.71
C ARG A 121 -11.85 3.95 4.96
N THR A 122 -11.43 4.06 3.71
CA THR A 122 -11.11 2.90 2.88
C THR A 122 -9.95 2.10 3.45
N ILE A 123 -8.90 2.79 3.90
CA ILE A 123 -7.75 2.13 4.54
C ILE A 123 -8.15 1.47 5.86
N ARG A 124 -8.91 2.15 6.69
CA ARG A 124 -9.35 1.59 7.99
C ARG A 124 -10.18 0.33 7.79
N GLU A 125 -11.05 0.31 6.82
CA GLU A 125 -11.81 -0.88 6.47
C GLU A 125 -10.88 -2.00 5.99
N GLY A 126 -9.86 -1.68 5.23
CA GLY A 126 -8.83 -2.63 4.83
C GLY A 126 -8.10 -3.23 6.03
N TYR A 127 -7.72 -2.41 7.00
CA TYR A 127 -7.11 -2.91 8.25
C TYR A 127 -8.02 -3.93 8.95
N LYS A 128 -9.32 -3.66 8.98
CA LYS A 128 -10.30 -4.61 9.54
C LYS A 128 -10.38 -5.89 8.74
N ASN A 129 -10.34 -5.79 7.40
CA ASN A 129 -10.39 -6.97 6.52
C ASN A 129 -9.27 -7.97 6.82
N TRP A 130 -8.09 -7.47 7.19
CA TRP A 130 -6.91 -8.29 7.45
C TRP A 130 -6.64 -8.47 8.95
N LYS A 131 -7.49 -7.90 9.81
CA LYS A 131 -7.33 -7.90 11.28
C LYS A 131 -5.98 -7.34 11.71
N LEU A 132 -5.57 -6.25 11.09
CA LEU A 132 -4.31 -5.57 11.39
C LEU A 132 -4.50 -4.60 12.56
N PRO A 133 -3.46 -4.41 13.41
CA PRO A 133 -3.50 -3.37 14.44
C PRO A 133 -3.58 -1.98 13.78
N GLU A 134 -4.54 -1.16 14.23
CA GLU A 134 -4.76 0.17 13.64
C GLU A 134 -3.78 1.24 14.15
N GLN A 135 -3.10 0.98 15.26
CA GLN A 135 -2.29 2.00 15.94
C GLN A 135 -1.26 2.67 15.04
N PRO A 136 -0.45 1.93 14.22
CA PRO A 136 0.52 2.60 13.34
C PRO A 136 -0.15 3.51 12.30
N MET A 137 -1.33 3.13 11.81
CA MET A 137 -2.09 3.95 10.86
C MET A 137 -2.58 5.24 11.52
N LEU A 138 -3.11 5.15 12.74
CA LEU A 138 -3.59 6.32 13.49
C LEU A 138 -2.43 7.27 13.81
N GLU A 139 -1.28 6.74 14.19
CA GLU A 139 -0.07 7.53 14.44
C GLU A 139 0.40 8.23 13.16
N SER A 140 0.38 7.53 12.03
CA SER A 140 0.75 8.11 10.74
C SER A 140 -0.19 9.23 10.32
N MET A 141 -1.47 9.08 10.59
CA MET A 141 -2.46 10.13 10.33
C MET A 141 -2.21 11.37 11.20
N GLN A 142 -1.96 11.17 12.49
CA GLN A 142 -1.63 12.28 13.39
C GLN A 142 -0.36 12.99 12.98
N HIS A 143 0.67 12.22 12.59
CA HIS A 143 1.92 12.76 12.07
C HIS A 143 1.67 13.62 10.83
N ALA A 144 0.87 13.13 9.90
CA ALA A 144 0.56 13.86 8.68
C ALA A 144 -0.15 15.19 8.97
N ARG A 145 -1.08 15.20 9.94
CA ARG A 145 -1.77 16.43 10.35
C ARG A 145 -0.82 17.45 10.97
N ALA A 146 0.12 16.98 11.78
CA ALA A 146 1.07 17.85 12.47
C ALA A 146 2.14 18.39 11.53
N HIS A 147 2.45 17.71 10.43
CA HIS A 147 3.54 18.04 9.52
C HIS A 147 3.06 18.32 8.10
N ASP A 148 1.78 18.60 7.91
CA ASP A 148 1.22 18.91 6.60
C ASP A 148 1.88 20.16 6.04
N SER A 149 2.67 19.98 4.98
CA SER A 149 3.43 21.08 4.36
C SER A 149 2.72 21.69 3.15
N GLY A 150 1.56 21.17 2.78
CA GLY A 150 0.83 21.60 1.61
C GLY A 150 1.33 21.02 0.29
N ASP A 151 2.43 20.26 0.31
CA ASP A 151 3.04 19.68 -0.90
C ASP A 151 2.75 18.18 -1.06
N GLY A 152 1.77 17.66 -0.34
CA GLY A 152 1.33 16.28 -0.54
C GLY A 152 0.64 16.10 -1.88
N TYR A 153 0.52 14.87 -2.31
CA TYR A 153 -0.17 14.54 -3.55
C TYR A 153 -1.68 14.72 -3.37
N THR A 154 -2.32 15.40 -4.32
CA THR A 154 -3.78 15.55 -4.36
C THR A 154 -4.36 14.64 -5.43
N SER A 155 -5.07 13.61 -5.02
CA SER A 155 -5.69 12.65 -5.91
C SER A 155 -7.11 13.10 -6.26
N ARG A 156 -7.43 13.16 -7.55
CA ARG A 156 -8.80 13.43 -8.00
C ARG A 156 -9.75 12.34 -7.55
N TYR A 157 -9.28 11.11 -7.51
CA TYR A 157 -10.09 9.95 -7.12
C TYR A 157 -10.50 10.01 -5.64
N TRP A 158 -9.56 10.37 -4.77
CA TRP A 158 -9.77 10.31 -3.32
C TRP A 158 -10.23 11.63 -2.70
N ASN A 159 -9.96 12.75 -3.37
CA ASN A 159 -10.28 14.08 -2.84
C ASN A 159 -11.60 14.65 -3.32
N THR A 160 -12.39 13.88 -4.04
CA THR A 160 -13.77 14.25 -4.32
C THR A 160 -14.62 13.88 -3.12
N ASP A 161 -15.06 14.87 -2.38
CA ASP A 161 -16.05 14.69 -1.31
C ASP A 161 -17.43 14.47 -1.95
N ALA A 162 -17.70 13.26 -2.27
CA ALA A 162 -19.05 12.89 -2.63
C ALA A 162 -19.65 12.03 -1.54
#